data_7296c98c69b02739651cda88e4ea141a
#
_entry.id   7296c98c69b02739651cda88e4ea141a
#
_cell.length_a   1.000
_cell.length_b   1.000
_cell.length_c   1.000
_cell.angle_alpha   90.00
_cell.angle_beta   90.00
_cell.angle_gamma   90.00
#
_symmetry.space_group_name_H-M   'P 1'
#
loop_
_entity.id
_entity.type
_entity.pdbx_description
1 polymer ?
#
loop_
_entity_poly.entity_id
_entity_poly.type
_entity_poly.pdbx_seq_one_letter_code
_entity_poly.pdbx_strand_id
1 'polypeptide(L)'
;MNVDYLIIGQGISGTWLSYYFKKEQRSFVVIDNHYGNAASRLAAGIINPVTGRRHVEVWMAEEILPFAWDAYTSLGNELSITTISQKNIIDFFPNPQMRVSFMQRVEEKGDYVYTCEDENSFQNLFNYDFGCGWINPVYTAHLETL
;
A
#
# COMPACT_ATOMS: atom_id res chain seq x y z
N MET A 1 -14.52 -32.13 -13.95
CA MET A 1 -13.50 -31.64 -13.01
C MET A 1 -14.26 -31.09 -11.82
N ASN A 2 -14.04 -31.64 -10.62
CA ASN A 2 -14.67 -31.12 -9.40
C ASN A 2 -13.58 -30.38 -8.63
N VAL A 3 -13.87 -29.14 -8.28
CA VAL A 3 -12.98 -28.30 -7.45
C VAL A 3 -13.81 -27.63 -6.36
N ASP A 4 -13.18 -27.28 -5.24
CA ASP A 4 -13.85 -26.63 -4.12
C ASP A 4 -14.15 -25.15 -4.40
N TYR A 5 -13.29 -24.49 -5.19
CA TYR A 5 -13.37 -23.05 -5.44
C TYR A 5 -13.14 -22.69 -6.89
N LEU A 6 -13.87 -21.68 -7.34
CA LEU A 6 -13.68 -21.01 -8.62
C LEU A 6 -13.32 -19.55 -8.37
N ILE A 7 -12.13 -19.14 -8.82
CA ILE A 7 -11.68 -17.75 -8.76
C ILE A 7 -11.90 -17.13 -10.13
N ILE A 8 -12.65 -16.03 -10.18
CA ILE A 8 -12.87 -15.26 -11.41
C ILE A 8 -12.05 -13.98 -11.34
N GLY A 9 -11.05 -13.89 -12.20
CA GLY A 9 -10.07 -12.81 -12.25
C GLY A 9 -8.82 -13.09 -11.42
N GLN A 10 -7.65 -12.83 -12.02
CA GLN A 10 -6.33 -12.97 -11.39
C GLN A 10 -5.66 -11.59 -11.21
N GLY A 11 -6.44 -10.60 -10.77
CA GLY A 11 -5.89 -9.39 -10.19
C GLY A 11 -5.30 -9.66 -8.81
N ILE A 12 -4.92 -8.63 -8.06
CA ILE A 12 -4.26 -8.78 -6.75
C ILE A 12 -5.06 -9.68 -5.78
N SER A 13 -6.37 -9.54 -5.72
CA SER A 13 -7.23 -10.37 -4.84
C SER A 13 -7.25 -11.83 -5.27
N GLY A 14 -7.37 -12.11 -6.57
CA GLY A 14 -7.37 -13.48 -7.10
C GLY A 14 -6.01 -14.15 -6.91
N THR A 15 -4.92 -13.41 -7.06
CA THR A 15 -3.56 -13.87 -6.81
C THR A 15 -3.39 -14.29 -5.34
N TRP A 16 -3.80 -13.43 -4.39
CA TRP A 16 -3.71 -13.77 -2.96
C TRP A 16 -4.62 -14.94 -2.56
N LEU A 17 -5.85 -15.00 -3.09
CA LEU A 17 -6.74 -16.13 -2.82
C LEU A 17 -6.14 -17.45 -3.35
N SER A 18 -5.61 -17.46 -4.57
CA SER A 18 -4.97 -18.66 -5.13
C SER A 18 -3.74 -19.10 -4.34
N TYR A 19 -2.94 -18.13 -3.87
CA TYR A 19 -1.79 -18.41 -3.00
C TYR A 19 -2.20 -19.08 -1.69
N TYR A 20 -3.18 -18.52 -0.99
CA TYR A 20 -3.63 -19.10 0.28
C TYR A 20 -4.36 -20.44 0.08
N PHE A 21 -5.18 -20.60 -0.96
CA PHE A 21 -5.78 -21.90 -1.28
C PHE A 21 -4.71 -22.96 -1.57
N LYS A 22 -3.66 -22.61 -2.27
CA LYS A 22 -2.52 -23.51 -2.49
C LYS A 22 -1.85 -23.90 -1.17
N LYS A 23 -1.61 -22.93 -0.26
CA LYS A 23 -1.04 -23.20 1.08
C LYS A 23 -1.91 -24.14 1.92
N GLU A 24 -3.23 -23.95 1.85
CA GLU A 24 -4.21 -24.76 2.56
C GLU A 24 -4.58 -26.08 1.84
N GLN A 25 -3.91 -26.38 0.73
CA GLN A 25 -4.16 -27.58 -0.09
C GLN A 25 -5.62 -27.70 -0.55
N ARG A 26 -6.30 -26.55 -0.80
CA ARG A 26 -7.63 -26.51 -1.37
C ARG A 26 -7.58 -26.64 -2.88
N SER A 27 -8.53 -27.36 -3.45
CA SER A 27 -8.65 -27.45 -4.90
C SER A 27 -9.35 -26.23 -5.48
N PHE A 28 -8.76 -25.60 -6.49
CA PHE A 28 -9.35 -24.43 -7.14
C PHE A 28 -9.02 -24.35 -8.62
N VAL A 29 -9.80 -23.56 -9.34
CA VAL A 29 -9.55 -23.16 -10.72
C VAL A 29 -9.61 -21.64 -10.79
N VAL A 30 -8.71 -21.05 -11.56
CA VAL A 30 -8.71 -19.62 -11.87
C VAL A 30 -9.16 -19.44 -13.33
N ILE A 31 -10.12 -18.55 -13.54
CA ILE A 31 -10.52 -18.07 -14.86
C ILE A 31 -10.17 -16.60 -14.96
N ASP A 32 -9.30 -16.26 -15.91
CA ASP A 32 -8.87 -14.89 -16.17
C ASP A 32 -8.74 -14.66 -17.67
N ASN A 33 -9.03 -13.45 -18.12
CA ASN A 33 -8.92 -13.08 -19.53
C ASN A 33 -7.53 -12.52 -19.91
N HIS A 34 -6.58 -12.54 -19.00
CA HIS A 34 -5.21 -12.00 -19.15
C HIS A 34 -5.16 -10.55 -19.64
N TYR A 35 -6.10 -9.73 -19.20
CA TYR A 35 -6.16 -8.34 -19.61
C TYR A 35 -4.94 -7.56 -19.09
N GLY A 36 -4.07 -7.14 -20.02
CA GLY A 36 -2.79 -6.47 -19.69
C GLY A 36 -2.93 -5.16 -18.92
N ASN A 37 -4.09 -4.49 -19.05
CA ASN A 37 -4.39 -3.22 -18.38
C ASN A 37 -5.21 -3.43 -17.08
N ALA A 38 -5.11 -4.58 -16.44
CA ALA A 38 -5.74 -4.79 -15.15
C ALA A 38 -5.23 -3.76 -14.12
N ALA A 39 -6.14 -3.23 -13.29
CA ALA A 39 -5.83 -2.17 -12.33
C ALA A 39 -4.64 -2.52 -11.42
N SER A 40 -4.54 -3.77 -10.99
CA SER A 40 -3.42 -4.24 -10.15
C SER A 40 -2.06 -4.17 -10.85
N ARG A 41 -2.02 -4.30 -12.18
CA ARG A 41 -0.76 -4.23 -12.95
C ARG A 41 -0.31 -2.80 -13.23
N LEU A 42 -1.25 -1.85 -13.23
CA LEU A 42 -0.98 -0.44 -13.48
C LEU A 42 -0.83 0.37 -12.20
N ALA A 43 -1.24 -0.19 -11.06
CA ALA A 43 -1.15 0.48 -9.77
C ALA A 43 0.31 0.58 -9.30
N ALA A 44 0.63 1.69 -8.63
CA ALA A 44 1.95 1.90 -8.04
C ALA A 44 2.26 0.98 -6.84
N GLY A 45 1.30 0.16 -6.40
CA GLY A 45 1.47 -0.79 -5.29
C GLY A 45 1.62 -0.15 -3.92
N ILE A 46 1.26 1.12 -3.75
CA ILE A 46 1.43 1.85 -2.49
C ILE A 46 0.40 1.37 -1.46
N ILE A 47 0.90 0.91 -0.31
CA ILE A 47 0.12 0.56 0.88
C ILE A 47 0.35 1.66 1.91
N ASN A 48 -0.61 2.58 1.99
CA ASN A 48 -0.53 3.80 2.77
C ASN A 48 -1.45 3.71 4.01
N PRO A 49 -0.94 3.95 5.23
CA PRO A 49 -1.72 3.86 6.46
C PRO A 49 -2.74 4.99 6.65
N VAL A 50 -2.59 6.11 5.95
CA VAL A 50 -3.49 7.26 6.06
C VAL A 50 -4.08 7.63 4.71
N THR A 51 -5.30 8.16 4.69
CA THR A 51 -6.01 8.46 3.46
C THR A 51 -6.85 9.74 3.53
N GLY A 52 -7.11 10.26 2.33
CA GLY A 52 -8.00 11.40 2.13
C GLY A 52 -7.45 12.74 2.61
N ARG A 53 -8.22 13.79 2.37
CA ARG A 53 -7.82 15.18 2.67
C ARG A 53 -7.65 15.50 4.15
N ARG A 54 -8.15 14.64 5.03
CA ARG A 54 -8.07 14.78 6.48
C ARG A 54 -7.01 13.89 7.12
N HIS A 55 -6.21 13.18 6.31
CA HIS A 55 -5.17 12.25 6.77
C HIS A 55 -5.69 11.26 7.82
N VAL A 56 -6.88 10.71 7.54
CA VAL A 56 -7.50 9.74 8.46
C VAL A 56 -6.80 8.41 8.31
N GLU A 57 -6.48 7.80 9.44
CA GLU A 57 -5.95 6.45 9.48
C GLU A 57 -6.92 5.45 8.84
N VAL A 58 -6.39 4.53 8.05
CA VAL A 58 -7.20 3.48 7.44
C VAL A 58 -7.65 2.47 8.50
N TRP A 59 -8.82 1.91 8.30
CA TRP A 59 -9.39 0.94 9.20
C TRP A 59 -8.43 -0.25 9.43
N MET A 60 -8.20 -0.61 10.70
CA MET A 60 -7.30 -1.69 11.13
C MET A 60 -5.85 -1.56 10.60
N ALA A 61 -5.32 -0.35 10.47
CA ALA A 61 -3.96 -0.13 9.98
C ALA A 61 -2.91 -0.89 10.80
N GLU A 62 -3.05 -0.86 12.13
CA GLU A 62 -2.14 -1.55 13.06
C GLU A 62 -2.06 -3.06 12.85
N GLU A 63 -3.14 -3.69 12.34
CA GLU A 63 -3.20 -5.13 12.07
C GLU A 63 -2.86 -5.44 10.61
N ILE A 64 -3.39 -4.64 9.68
CA ILE A 64 -3.28 -4.90 8.23
C ILE A 64 -1.86 -4.63 7.73
N LEU A 65 -1.18 -3.60 8.22
CA LEU A 65 0.17 -3.28 7.73
C LEU A 65 1.20 -4.37 8.07
N PRO A 66 1.32 -4.84 9.33
CA PRO A 66 2.21 -5.97 9.64
C PRO A 66 1.83 -7.23 8.87
N PHE A 67 0.53 -7.55 8.80
CA PHE A 67 0.05 -8.69 8.03
C PHE A 67 0.45 -8.60 6.55
N ALA A 68 0.26 -7.44 5.92
CA ALA A 68 0.65 -7.24 4.53
C ALA A 68 2.17 -7.40 4.35
N TRP A 69 2.97 -6.80 5.23
CA TRP A 69 4.42 -6.94 5.19
C TRP A 69 4.86 -8.40 5.24
N ASP A 70 4.34 -9.16 6.22
CA ASP A 70 4.68 -10.57 6.42
C ASP A 70 4.21 -11.45 5.26
N ALA A 71 3.00 -11.22 4.76
CA ALA A 71 2.44 -11.97 3.64
C ALA A 71 3.27 -11.79 2.36
N TYR A 72 3.56 -10.54 1.99
CA TYR A 72 4.38 -10.24 0.81
C TYR A 72 5.81 -10.75 0.96
N THR A 73 6.42 -10.57 2.12
CA THR A 73 7.78 -11.07 2.40
C THR A 73 7.84 -12.60 2.31
N SER A 74 6.85 -13.29 2.89
CA SER A 74 6.75 -14.75 2.80
C SER A 74 6.66 -15.23 1.35
N LEU A 75 5.78 -14.59 0.55
CA LEU A 75 5.64 -14.89 -0.87
C LEU A 75 6.94 -14.62 -1.64
N GLY A 76 7.60 -13.50 -1.36
CA GLY A 76 8.89 -13.14 -1.98
C GLY A 76 9.97 -14.17 -1.70
N ASN A 77 10.05 -14.66 -0.47
CA ASN A 77 11.00 -15.71 -0.07
C ASN A 77 10.73 -17.03 -0.84
N GLU A 78 9.46 -17.42 -0.96
CA GLU A 78 9.08 -18.62 -1.73
C GLU A 78 9.44 -18.51 -3.22
N LEU A 79 9.29 -17.32 -3.80
CA LEU A 79 9.56 -17.06 -5.21
C LEU A 79 11.01 -16.62 -5.49
N SER A 80 11.81 -16.37 -4.46
CA SER A 80 13.18 -15.81 -4.55
C SER A 80 13.22 -14.44 -5.25
N ILE A 81 12.24 -13.60 -5.00
CA ILE A 81 12.11 -12.23 -5.53
C ILE A 81 11.76 -11.23 -4.43
N THR A 82 11.99 -9.95 -4.68
CA THR A 82 11.52 -8.88 -3.79
C THR A 82 10.09 -8.49 -4.18
N THR A 83 9.13 -8.71 -3.29
CA THR A 83 7.70 -8.43 -3.53
C THR A 83 7.19 -7.20 -2.79
N ILE A 84 7.93 -6.71 -1.81
CA ILE A 84 7.57 -5.54 -1.00
C ILE A 84 8.82 -4.78 -0.57
N SER A 85 8.69 -3.47 -0.45
CA SER A 85 9.71 -2.62 0.15
C SER A 85 9.06 -1.57 1.03
N GLN A 86 9.78 -1.13 2.07
CA GLN A 86 9.36 -0.02 2.91
C GLN A 86 9.98 1.28 2.40
N LYS A 87 9.15 2.29 2.22
CA LYS A 87 9.55 3.66 1.87
C LYS A 87 8.65 4.64 2.59
N ASN A 88 9.21 5.77 2.99
CA ASN A 88 8.40 6.86 3.54
C ASN A 88 7.83 7.70 2.40
N ILE A 89 6.65 8.25 2.60
CA ILE A 89 6.06 9.25 1.71
C ILE A 89 6.28 10.62 2.31
N ILE A 90 6.71 11.55 1.46
CA ILE A 90 6.58 12.97 1.74
C ILE A 90 5.27 13.45 1.13
N ASP A 91 4.40 14.01 1.96
CA ASP A 91 3.12 14.58 1.54
C ASP A 91 3.23 16.10 1.48
N PHE A 92 3.18 16.67 0.28
CA PHE A 92 3.17 18.10 0.06
C PHE A 92 1.74 18.63 0.14
N PHE A 93 1.50 19.60 1.00
CA PHE A 93 0.15 20.12 1.22
C PHE A 93 -0.29 21.04 0.07
N PRO A 94 -1.36 20.68 -0.66
CA PRO A 94 -1.83 21.48 -1.80
C PRO A 94 -2.60 22.74 -1.38
N ASN A 95 -2.98 22.84 -0.10
CA ASN A 95 -3.71 23.97 0.46
C ASN A 95 -3.55 24.06 1.98
N PRO A 96 -3.85 25.23 2.59
CA PRO A 96 -3.72 25.42 4.05
C PRO A 96 -4.58 24.46 4.88
N GLN A 97 -5.76 24.06 4.38
CA GLN A 97 -6.67 23.18 5.11
C GLN A 97 -6.08 21.78 5.29
N MET A 98 -5.38 21.26 4.26
CA MET A 98 -4.71 19.97 4.37
C MET A 98 -3.52 20.03 5.34
N ARG A 99 -2.75 21.14 5.34
CA ARG A 99 -1.72 21.35 6.37
C ARG A 99 -2.30 21.33 7.79
N VAL A 100 -3.37 22.08 8.02
CA VAL A 100 -4.04 22.10 9.34
C VAL A 100 -4.51 20.70 9.74
N SER A 101 -5.14 19.98 8.82
CA SER A 101 -5.59 18.60 9.09
C SER A 101 -4.44 17.65 9.40
N PHE A 102 -3.32 17.77 8.70
CA PHE A 102 -2.13 16.96 8.94
C PHE A 102 -1.53 17.25 10.32
N MET A 103 -1.32 18.53 10.65
CA MET A 103 -0.76 18.95 11.94
C MET A 103 -1.65 18.53 13.10
N GLN A 104 -2.98 18.62 12.94
CA GLN A 104 -3.92 18.10 13.94
C GLN A 104 -3.71 16.59 14.18
N ARG A 105 -3.49 15.78 13.13
CA ARG A 105 -3.20 14.36 13.30
C ARG A 105 -1.88 14.11 14.03
N VAL A 106 -0.85 14.91 13.73
CA VAL A 106 0.43 14.81 14.46
C VAL A 106 0.23 15.12 15.96
N GLU A 107 -0.56 16.16 16.30
CA GLU A 107 -0.86 16.53 17.70
C GLU A 107 -1.69 15.46 18.42
N GLU A 108 -2.63 14.82 17.71
CA GLU A 108 -3.43 13.71 18.22
C GLU A 108 -2.62 12.41 18.42
N LYS A 109 -1.28 12.46 18.17
CA LYS A 109 -0.36 11.30 18.18
C LYS A 109 -0.78 10.21 17.20
N GLY A 110 -1.15 10.61 15.98
CA GLY A 110 -1.35 9.68 14.90
C GLY A 110 -0.05 8.93 14.62
N ASP A 111 -0.07 7.59 14.70
CA ASP A 111 1.13 6.75 14.67
C ASP A 111 1.85 6.72 13.30
N TYR A 112 1.28 7.36 12.29
CA TYR A 112 1.76 7.26 10.90
C TYR A 112 2.13 8.61 10.28
N VAL A 113 1.94 9.73 10.98
CA VAL A 113 2.19 11.08 10.46
C VAL A 113 3.18 11.83 11.33
N TYR A 114 4.19 12.46 10.71
CA TYR A 114 5.29 13.14 11.40
C TYR A 114 5.58 14.47 10.73
N THR A 115 5.98 15.46 11.53
CA THR A 115 6.42 16.74 11.01
C THR A 115 7.67 16.61 10.14
N CYS A 116 7.81 17.45 9.13
CA CYS A 116 9.04 17.65 8.41
C CYS A 116 9.83 18.77 9.10
N GLU A 117 11.00 18.46 9.67
CA GLU A 117 11.81 19.45 10.39
C GLU A 117 12.33 20.56 9.47
N ASP A 118 12.69 20.21 8.24
CA ASP A 118 13.12 21.15 7.21
C ASP A 118 12.16 21.12 6.02
N GLU A 119 11.06 21.84 6.15
CA GLU A 119 10.04 21.92 5.10
C GLU A 119 10.57 22.56 3.80
N ASN A 120 11.71 23.24 3.81
CA ASN A 120 12.27 23.90 2.64
C ASN A 120 13.26 23.03 1.87
N SER A 121 13.71 21.92 2.44
CA SER A 121 14.73 21.04 1.85
C SER A 121 14.38 20.51 0.46
N PHE A 122 13.11 20.46 0.13
CA PHE A 122 12.61 19.93 -1.13
C PHE A 122 12.20 21.00 -2.16
N GLN A 123 12.30 22.31 -1.84
CA GLN A 123 11.90 23.40 -2.75
C GLN A 123 12.71 23.45 -4.05
N ASN A 124 13.93 22.94 -4.04
CA ASN A 124 14.74 22.83 -5.26
C ASN A 124 14.27 21.72 -6.23
N LEU A 125 13.47 20.78 -5.73
CA LEU A 125 13.01 19.61 -6.48
C LEU A 125 11.52 19.69 -6.80
N PHE A 126 10.73 20.31 -5.91
CA PHE A 126 9.27 20.35 -6.00
C PHE A 126 8.77 21.76 -5.72
N ASN A 127 7.69 22.14 -6.40
CA ASN A 127 7.01 23.41 -6.16
C ASN A 127 5.82 23.20 -5.22
N TYR A 128 5.90 23.77 -4.00
CA TYR A 128 4.85 23.69 -2.98
C TYR A 128 4.89 24.91 -2.06
N ASP A 129 3.73 25.40 -1.63
CA ASP A 129 3.59 26.64 -0.89
C ASP A 129 3.19 26.44 0.58
N PHE A 130 2.63 25.28 0.93
CA PHE A 130 2.00 25.07 2.23
C PHE A 130 2.75 24.09 3.13
N GLY A 131 4.01 23.76 2.78
CA GLY A 131 4.85 22.85 3.53
C GLY A 131 4.56 21.38 3.23
N CYS A 132 5.15 20.51 4.03
CA CYS A 132 5.06 19.06 3.86
C CYS A 132 5.14 18.32 5.21
N GLY A 133 4.84 17.03 5.16
CA GLY A 133 4.99 16.13 6.29
C GLY A 133 5.36 14.72 5.84
N TRP A 134 5.76 13.88 6.77
CA TRP A 134 6.11 12.50 6.51
C TRP A 134 4.98 11.55 6.89
N ILE A 135 4.78 10.53 6.04
CA ILE A 135 3.94 9.37 6.35
C ILE A 135 4.86 8.15 6.41
N ASN A 136 4.83 7.44 7.54
CA ASN A 136 5.72 6.31 7.83
C ASN A 136 5.09 5.36 8.87
N PRO A 137 5.19 4.01 8.71
CA PRO A 137 5.72 3.33 7.54
C PRO A 137 4.74 3.35 6.35
N VAL A 138 5.28 3.35 5.16
CA VAL A 138 4.54 3.10 3.92
C VAL A 138 5.23 1.97 3.18
N TYR A 139 4.45 1.05 2.63
CA TYR A 139 5.00 -0.05 1.85
C TYR A 139 4.69 0.12 0.37
N THR A 140 5.56 -0.43 -0.45
CA THR A 140 5.34 -0.54 -1.89
C THR A 140 5.37 -2.02 -2.26
N ALA A 141 4.21 -2.55 -2.66
CA ALA A 141 4.11 -3.88 -3.23
C ALA A 141 4.57 -3.84 -4.70
N HIS A 142 5.48 -4.74 -5.08
CA HIS A 142 6.01 -4.85 -6.44
C HIS A 142 5.08 -5.71 -7.29
N LEU A 143 3.94 -5.14 -7.69
CA LEU A 143 2.84 -5.86 -8.35
C LEU A 143 3.22 -6.39 -9.75
N GLU A 144 4.21 -5.80 -10.39
CA GLU A 144 4.75 -6.22 -11.69
C GLU A 144 5.53 -7.54 -11.62
N THR A 145 5.95 -7.94 -10.42
CA THR A 145 6.70 -9.19 -10.20
C THR A 145 5.82 -10.34 -9.74
N LEU A 146 4.55 -10.08 -9.45
CA LEU A 146 3.53 -11.03 -9.02
C LEU A 146 2.63 -11.45 -10.19
#